data_66ab3e92d894fcd29a1d74342af98eae
#
_entry.id   66ab3e92d894fcd29a1d74342af98eae
#
_cell.length_a   1.000
_cell.length_b   1.000
_cell.length_c   1.000
_cell.angle_alpha   90.00
_cell.angle_beta   90.00
_cell.angle_gamma   90.00
#
_symmetry.space_group_name_H-M   'P 1'
#
loop_
_entity.id
_entity.type
_entity.pdbx_description
1 polymer ?
#
loop_
_entity_poly.entity_id
_entity_poly.type
_entity_poly.pdbx_seq_one_letter_code
_entity_poly.pdbx_strand_id
1 'polypeptide(L)'
;MKNAISLFCSSGIGDLGLQANGVRTIIANELLPERARLFQANYPDCKMFSGDIWELKEDIINFYRANYSESPFLILATPPCQGMSSNGMGKMLNDYRKGLRPKFDERNRLILPTLDIVAALQPQWVIFENVPNMQNTLIYNEEGNLVNIIDYIFSRLGDNYVGKAEVVDVADYGVPQNRKRLITILSRTKKGKEYFSAHHSFIPAPTHGREATLFLQPWVTVRDAIASVPPIDGRKGRNSLPDFNPLHKVPPLDDKKYTWVLNTPEGETAFNNQCVNPNCGYQGNQRHGAKKVSGINKACNDT
;
A
#
# COMPACT_ATOMS: atom_id res chain seq x y z
N MET A 1 25.31 10.67 7.97
CA MET A 1 24.05 9.94 8.32
C MET A 1 23.24 9.80 7.05
N LYS A 2 22.59 8.68 6.82
CA LYS A 2 21.77 8.49 5.59
C LYS A 2 20.44 9.21 5.77
N ASN A 3 20.20 10.25 4.97
CA ASN A 3 19.00 11.07 5.05
C ASN A 3 17.95 10.62 4.01
N ALA A 4 16.70 10.52 4.42
CA ALA A 4 15.59 10.20 3.52
C ALA A 4 14.52 11.29 3.48
N ILE A 5 13.81 11.34 2.36
CA ILE A 5 12.56 12.08 2.17
C ILE A 5 11.44 11.04 2.01
N SER A 6 10.36 11.19 2.78
CA SER A 6 9.20 10.29 2.75
C SER A 6 7.98 11.04 2.22
N LEU A 7 7.51 10.65 1.04
CA LEU A 7 6.36 11.25 0.37
C LEU A 7 5.14 10.36 0.51
N PHE A 8 3.98 10.96 0.80
CA PHE A 8 2.73 10.24 1.14
C PHE A 8 2.88 9.37 2.39
N CYS A 9 3.63 9.87 3.37
CA CYS A 9 4.17 9.11 4.49
C CYS A 9 3.11 8.56 5.47
N SER A 10 1.85 8.97 5.37
CA SER A 10 0.79 8.63 6.33
C SER A 10 1.24 8.90 7.78
N SER A 11 1.17 7.91 8.66
CA SER A 11 1.64 8.01 10.06
C SER A 11 3.10 7.58 10.28
N GLY A 12 3.86 7.30 9.19
CA GLY A 12 5.28 6.94 9.27
C GLY A 12 5.57 5.44 9.47
N ILE A 13 4.63 4.56 9.13
CA ILE A 13 4.85 3.10 9.30
C ILE A 13 6.01 2.61 8.41
N GLY A 14 6.10 3.09 7.16
CA GLY A 14 7.22 2.75 6.28
C GLY A 14 8.56 3.27 6.80
N ASP A 15 8.53 4.39 7.50
CA ASP A 15 9.72 5.07 8.04
C ASP A 15 10.32 4.32 9.25
N LEU A 16 9.55 3.48 9.95
CA LEU A 16 10.08 2.58 10.99
C LEU A 16 11.15 1.65 10.43
N GLY A 17 10.91 1.07 9.25
CA GLY A 17 11.88 0.22 8.57
C GLY A 17 13.14 0.98 8.17
N LEU A 18 13.03 2.23 7.75
CA LEU A 18 14.16 3.09 7.44
C LEU A 18 14.98 3.38 8.69
N GLN A 19 14.33 3.80 9.77
CA GLN A 19 14.97 4.11 11.05
C GLN A 19 15.70 2.90 11.63
N ALA A 20 15.09 1.71 11.60
CA ALA A 20 15.70 0.47 12.08
C ALA A 20 17.00 0.12 11.31
N ASN A 21 17.15 0.63 10.07
CA ASN A 21 18.33 0.43 9.24
C ASN A 21 19.26 1.66 9.17
N GLY A 22 19.15 2.58 10.14
CA GLY A 22 20.03 3.76 10.24
C GLY A 22 19.81 4.82 9.16
N VAL A 23 18.63 4.83 8.53
CA VAL A 23 18.20 5.85 7.59
C VAL A 23 17.22 6.78 8.28
N ARG A 24 17.54 8.07 8.39
CA ARG A 24 16.72 9.06 9.06
C ARG A 24 15.85 9.81 8.06
N THR A 25 14.54 9.78 8.24
CA THR A 25 13.62 10.65 7.51
C THR A 25 13.73 12.06 8.05
N ILE A 26 14.17 12.99 7.19
CA ILE A 26 14.40 14.40 7.55
C ILE A 26 13.32 15.33 6.99
N ILE A 27 12.64 14.91 5.93
CA ILE A 27 11.51 15.59 5.31
C ILE A 27 10.42 14.56 5.06
N ALA A 28 9.17 14.92 5.35
CA ALA A 28 7.99 14.13 5.07
C ALA A 28 6.87 14.98 4.47
N ASN A 29 6.05 14.38 3.59
CA ASN A 29 4.84 15.00 3.06
C ASN A 29 3.63 14.09 3.27
N GLU A 30 2.53 14.65 3.74
CA GLU A 30 1.23 13.99 3.90
C GLU A 30 0.10 15.00 3.68
N LEU A 31 -0.91 14.61 2.91
CA LEU A 31 -2.06 15.44 2.59
C LEU A 31 -2.99 15.67 3.80
N LEU A 32 -3.24 14.60 4.57
CA LEU A 32 -4.23 14.60 5.65
C LEU A 32 -3.64 15.11 6.97
N PRO A 33 -4.15 16.24 7.51
CA PRO A 33 -3.57 16.87 8.71
C PRO A 33 -3.51 15.95 9.93
N GLU A 34 -4.48 15.05 10.10
CA GLU A 34 -4.48 14.10 11.22
C GLU A 34 -3.31 13.12 11.14
N ARG A 35 -3.02 12.63 9.93
CA ARG A 35 -1.91 11.71 9.68
C ARG A 35 -0.57 12.43 9.80
N ALA A 36 -0.48 13.65 9.26
CA ALA A 36 0.70 14.49 9.38
C ALA A 36 1.04 14.77 10.85
N ARG A 37 0.03 15.08 11.69
CA ARG A 37 0.22 15.26 13.14
C ARG A 37 0.70 13.98 13.83
N LEU A 38 0.13 12.82 13.46
CA LEU A 38 0.57 11.54 14.01
C LEU A 38 2.01 11.20 13.59
N PHE A 39 2.34 11.45 12.31
CA PHE A 39 3.72 11.31 11.83
C PHE A 39 4.67 12.19 12.66
N GLN A 40 4.34 13.48 12.82
CA GLN A 40 5.17 14.43 13.56
C GLN A 40 5.36 14.05 15.04
N ALA A 41 4.35 13.42 15.65
CA ALA A 41 4.46 12.89 17.01
C ALA A 41 5.45 11.72 17.09
N ASN A 42 5.51 10.88 16.06
CA ASN A 42 6.45 9.75 15.98
C ASN A 42 7.87 10.17 15.54
N TYR A 43 7.97 11.23 14.74
CA TYR A 43 9.23 11.74 14.18
C TYR A 43 9.35 13.26 14.41
N PRO A 44 9.56 13.70 15.67
CA PRO A 44 9.51 15.13 16.04
C PRO A 44 10.57 15.99 15.34
N ASP A 45 11.72 15.41 15.00
CA ASP A 45 12.80 16.11 14.31
C ASP A 45 12.66 16.16 12.78
N CYS A 46 11.62 15.52 12.22
CA CYS A 46 11.39 15.53 10.79
C CYS A 46 10.63 16.80 10.38
N LYS A 47 11.07 17.46 9.32
CA LYS A 47 10.30 18.56 8.71
C LYS A 47 9.09 18.02 7.97
N MET A 48 7.90 18.26 8.52
CA MET A 48 6.63 17.87 7.91
C MET A 48 6.12 18.97 6.97
N PHE A 49 5.77 18.60 5.75
CA PHE A 49 5.01 19.38 4.80
C PHE A 49 3.59 18.80 4.70
N SER A 50 2.65 19.39 5.45
CA SER A 50 1.25 18.94 5.47
C SER A 50 0.45 19.65 4.38
N GLY A 51 -0.01 18.92 3.37
CA GLY A 51 -0.79 19.46 2.26
C GLY A 51 -0.54 18.72 0.94
N ASP A 52 -1.12 19.27 -0.14
CA ASP A 52 -1.03 18.69 -1.47
C ASP A 52 0.40 18.80 -2.02
N ILE A 53 0.95 17.68 -2.46
CA ILE A 53 2.30 17.62 -3.03
C ILE A 53 2.43 18.44 -4.32
N TRP A 54 1.34 18.64 -5.08
CA TRP A 54 1.35 19.51 -6.25
C TRP A 54 1.70 20.95 -5.90
N GLU A 55 1.21 21.43 -4.76
CA GLU A 55 1.45 22.79 -4.27
C GLU A 55 2.79 22.88 -3.53
N LEU A 56 3.17 21.82 -2.81
CA LEU A 56 4.31 21.83 -1.88
C LEU A 56 5.62 21.33 -2.48
N LYS A 57 5.64 20.78 -3.70
CA LYS A 57 6.85 20.20 -4.29
C LYS A 57 8.02 21.17 -4.35
N GLU A 58 7.78 22.42 -4.74
CA GLU A 58 8.84 23.43 -4.80
C GLU A 58 9.35 23.82 -3.41
N ASP A 59 8.46 23.91 -2.43
CA ASP A 59 8.83 24.19 -1.04
C ASP A 59 9.70 23.07 -0.45
N ILE A 60 9.37 21.81 -0.77
CA ILE A 60 10.17 20.63 -0.37
C ILE A 60 11.57 20.71 -1.01
N ILE A 61 11.65 20.99 -2.31
CA ILE A 61 12.90 21.10 -3.04
C ILE A 61 13.77 22.24 -2.48
N ASN A 62 13.17 23.42 -2.30
CA ASN A 62 13.85 24.61 -1.82
C ASN A 62 14.34 24.44 -0.38
N PHE A 63 13.48 23.88 0.50
CA PHE A 63 13.87 23.58 1.86
C PHE A 63 15.06 22.60 1.90
N TYR A 64 15.02 21.53 1.09
CA TYR A 64 16.12 20.58 1.04
C TYR A 64 17.41 21.26 0.64
N ARG A 65 17.42 22.01 -0.47
CA ARG A 65 18.60 22.71 -1.00
C ARG A 65 19.17 23.75 -0.05
N ALA A 66 18.31 24.42 0.72
CA ALA A 66 18.74 25.42 1.69
C ALA A 66 19.40 24.81 2.95
N ASN A 67 19.08 23.58 3.30
CA ASN A 67 19.51 22.96 4.56
C ASN A 67 20.50 21.81 4.37
N TYR A 68 20.65 21.26 3.15
CA TYR A 68 21.49 20.09 2.87
C TYR A 68 22.29 20.30 1.57
N SER A 69 23.59 20.07 1.64
CA SER A 69 24.51 20.26 0.51
C SER A 69 24.63 19.02 -0.37
N GLU A 70 24.39 17.83 0.18
CA GLU A 70 24.49 16.56 -0.54
C GLU A 70 23.12 16.10 -1.03
N SER A 71 23.07 15.29 -2.09
CA SER A 71 21.83 14.65 -2.53
C SER A 71 21.23 13.76 -1.44
N PRO A 72 19.91 13.61 -1.35
CA PRO A 72 19.28 12.66 -0.42
C PRO A 72 19.82 11.24 -0.64
N PHE A 73 20.01 10.51 0.46
CA PHE A 73 20.32 9.08 0.34
C PHE A 73 19.14 8.33 -0.29
N LEU A 74 17.91 8.64 0.11
CA LEU A 74 16.71 7.93 -0.33
C LEU A 74 15.51 8.89 -0.45
N ILE A 75 14.71 8.71 -1.51
CA ILE A 75 13.31 9.14 -1.54
C ILE A 75 12.42 7.89 -1.51
N LEU A 76 11.58 7.77 -0.47
CA LEU A 76 10.52 6.78 -0.36
C LEU A 76 9.19 7.45 -0.75
N ALA A 77 8.46 6.90 -1.71
CA ALA A 77 7.18 7.43 -2.14
C ALA A 77 6.12 6.32 -2.22
N THR A 78 5.01 6.52 -1.52
CA THR A 78 3.89 5.58 -1.47
C THR A 78 2.58 6.24 -1.90
N PRO A 79 2.48 6.68 -3.18
CA PRO A 79 1.33 7.42 -3.66
C PRO A 79 0.04 6.61 -3.56
N PRO A 80 -1.14 7.25 -3.36
CA PRO A 80 -2.42 6.57 -3.18
C PRO A 80 -2.77 5.62 -4.33
N CYS A 81 -3.22 4.41 -3.99
CA CYS A 81 -3.53 3.33 -4.94
C CYS A 81 -5.00 3.21 -5.34
N GLN A 82 -5.88 4.12 -4.89
CA GLN A 82 -7.34 3.96 -5.01
C GLN A 82 -7.82 3.92 -6.46
N GLY A 83 -7.20 4.66 -7.37
CA GLY A 83 -7.48 4.59 -8.81
C GLY A 83 -6.87 3.39 -9.52
N MET A 84 -5.90 2.71 -8.89
CA MET A 84 -5.16 1.57 -9.44
C MET A 84 -5.71 0.22 -8.94
N SER A 85 -6.67 0.23 -8.00
CA SER A 85 -7.28 -1.00 -7.48
C SER A 85 -8.12 -1.70 -8.56
N SER A 86 -8.29 -3.02 -8.43
CA SER A 86 -9.09 -3.85 -9.36
C SER A 86 -10.52 -3.33 -9.55
N ASN A 87 -11.12 -2.73 -8.51
CA ASN A 87 -12.44 -2.13 -8.59
C ASN A 87 -12.47 -0.84 -9.43
N GLY A 88 -11.43 -0.01 -9.33
CA GLY A 88 -11.28 1.21 -10.14
C GLY A 88 -11.11 0.91 -11.64
N MET A 89 -10.26 -0.07 -11.95
CA MET A 89 -10.03 -0.54 -13.32
C MET A 89 -11.27 -1.16 -13.97
N GLY A 90 -12.05 -1.96 -13.22
CA GLY A 90 -13.28 -2.57 -13.73
C GLY A 90 -14.30 -1.51 -14.20
N LYS A 91 -14.44 -0.42 -13.45
CA LYS A 91 -15.28 0.72 -13.83
C LYS A 91 -14.75 1.42 -15.08
N MET A 92 -13.46 1.69 -15.13
CA MET A 92 -12.80 2.37 -16.26
C MET A 92 -12.94 1.58 -17.57
N LEU A 93 -12.71 0.26 -17.54
CA LEU A 93 -12.88 -0.62 -18.69
C LEU A 93 -14.35 -0.69 -19.15
N ASN A 94 -15.31 -0.66 -18.21
CA ASN A 94 -16.72 -0.65 -18.55
C ASN A 94 -17.13 0.69 -19.20
N ASP A 95 -16.62 1.81 -18.72
CA ASP A 95 -16.87 3.14 -19.30
C ASP A 95 -16.24 3.25 -20.71
N TYR A 96 -15.02 2.73 -20.90
CA TYR A 96 -14.37 2.65 -22.20
C TYR A 96 -15.16 1.81 -23.20
N ARG A 97 -15.67 0.62 -22.80
CA ARG A 97 -16.51 -0.25 -23.63
C ARG A 97 -17.82 0.42 -24.03
N LYS A 98 -18.31 1.37 -23.26
CA LYS A 98 -19.52 2.15 -23.54
C LYS A 98 -19.25 3.39 -24.40
N GLY A 99 -18.03 3.57 -24.91
CA GLY A 99 -17.62 4.75 -25.67
C GLY A 99 -17.54 6.05 -24.85
N LEU A 100 -17.60 5.95 -23.52
CA LEU A 100 -17.38 7.07 -22.64
C LEU A 100 -15.87 7.28 -22.47
N ARG A 101 -15.42 8.53 -22.50
CA ARG A 101 -14.01 8.85 -22.19
C ARG A 101 -13.72 8.38 -20.75
N PRO A 102 -12.76 7.47 -20.54
CA PRO A 102 -12.47 7.00 -19.19
C PRO A 102 -12.08 8.19 -18.33
N LYS A 103 -12.78 8.37 -17.22
CA LYS A 103 -12.36 9.35 -16.22
C LYS A 103 -11.25 8.69 -15.40
N PHE A 104 -9.99 8.99 -15.73
CA PHE A 104 -8.85 8.55 -14.94
C PHE A 104 -8.91 9.19 -13.56
N ASP A 105 -8.49 8.43 -12.55
CA ASP A 105 -8.37 8.96 -11.21
C ASP A 105 -7.14 9.87 -11.16
N GLU A 106 -7.35 11.17 -10.89
CA GLU A 106 -6.29 12.17 -10.83
C GLU A 106 -5.21 11.82 -9.80
N ARG A 107 -5.55 11.01 -8.80
CA ARG A 107 -4.57 10.53 -7.81
C ARG A 107 -3.48 9.66 -8.42
N ASN A 108 -3.73 9.02 -9.57
CA ASN A 108 -2.71 8.26 -10.28
C ASN A 108 -1.61 9.17 -10.84
N ARG A 109 -1.90 10.46 -11.03
CA ARG A 109 -0.94 11.48 -11.50
C ARG A 109 -0.03 12.02 -10.40
N LEU A 110 -0.22 11.63 -9.14
CA LEU A 110 0.65 12.04 -8.04
C LEU A 110 2.10 11.53 -8.18
N ILE A 111 2.33 10.61 -9.10
CA ILE A 111 3.68 10.23 -9.51
C ILE A 111 4.44 11.40 -10.19
N LEU A 112 3.75 12.31 -10.89
CA LEU A 112 4.38 13.40 -11.63
C LEU A 112 5.13 14.37 -10.70
N PRO A 113 4.48 15.01 -9.69
CA PRO A 113 5.19 15.88 -8.74
C PRO A 113 6.25 15.12 -7.93
N THR A 114 6.07 13.81 -7.72
CA THR A 114 7.11 12.97 -7.09
C THR A 114 8.35 12.89 -7.97
N LEU A 115 8.18 12.67 -9.27
CA LEU A 115 9.30 12.61 -10.23
C LEU A 115 9.99 13.97 -10.39
N ASP A 116 9.24 15.08 -10.27
CA ASP A 116 9.82 16.43 -10.26
C ASP A 116 10.78 16.60 -9.06
N ILE A 117 10.37 16.17 -7.86
CA ILE A 117 11.22 16.19 -6.66
C ILE A 117 12.44 15.29 -6.85
N VAL A 118 12.26 14.07 -7.38
CA VAL A 118 13.38 13.14 -7.66
C VAL A 118 14.35 13.74 -8.67
N ALA A 119 13.85 14.31 -9.76
CA ALA A 119 14.69 14.93 -10.79
C ALA A 119 15.44 16.15 -10.26
N ALA A 120 14.84 16.97 -9.39
CA ALA A 120 15.44 18.16 -8.83
C ALA A 120 16.51 17.87 -7.76
N LEU A 121 16.30 16.84 -6.92
CA LEU A 121 17.16 16.51 -5.78
C LEU A 121 18.14 15.36 -6.06
N GLN A 122 17.92 14.60 -7.12
CA GLN A 122 18.81 13.52 -7.55
C GLN A 122 19.23 12.58 -6.39
N PRO A 123 18.29 11.91 -5.69
CA PRO A 123 18.63 11.02 -4.58
C PRO A 123 19.50 9.85 -5.05
N GLN A 124 20.25 9.25 -4.13
CA GLN A 124 21.04 8.05 -4.44
C GLN A 124 20.17 6.84 -4.74
N TRP A 125 19.02 6.75 -4.04
CA TRP A 125 18.03 5.69 -4.17
C TRP A 125 16.64 6.28 -4.27
N VAL A 126 15.77 5.58 -5.01
CA VAL A 126 14.33 5.86 -5.04
C VAL A 126 13.58 4.55 -4.81
N ILE A 127 12.59 4.58 -3.94
CA ILE A 127 11.69 3.45 -3.71
C ILE A 127 10.26 3.93 -3.90
N PHE A 128 9.53 3.29 -4.81
CA PHE A 128 8.08 3.41 -4.90
C PHE A 128 7.42 2.13 -4.38
N GLU A 129 6.38 2.26 -3.58
CA GLU A 129 5.50 1.16 -3.18
C GLU A 129 4.08 1.43 -3.65
N ASN A 130 3.43 0.41 -4.21
CA ASN A 130 2.04 0.47 -4.61
C ASN A 130 1.42 -0.93 -4.73
N VAL A 131 0.15 -1.00 -5.15
CA VAL A 131 -0.50 -2.27 -5.49
C VAL A 131 0.04 -2.84 -6.81
N PRO A 132 0.03 -4.18 -7.03
CA PRO A 132 0.55 -4.80 -8.24
C PRO A 132 -0.03 -4.23 -9.53
N ASN A 133 -1.28 -3.78 -9.49
CA ASN A 133 -1.96 -3.27 -10.68
C ASN A 133 -1.42 -1.90 -11.18
N MET A 134 -0.57 -1.22 -10.40
CA MET A 134 0.12 -0.03 -10.88
C MET A 134 0.92 -0.30 -12.16
N GLN A 135 1.49 -1.50 -12.33
CA GLN A 135 2.23 -1.87 -13.55
C GLN A 135 1.40 -1.81 -14.85
N ASN A 136 0.06 -1.89 -14.73
CA ASN A 136 -0.87 -1.82 -15.86
C ASN A 136 -1.63 -0.49 -15.91
N THR A 137 -1.28 0.48 -15.07
CA THR A 137 -1.99 1.74 -14.94
C THR A 137 -1.50 2.74 -15.98
N LEU A 138 -2.46 3.37 -16.67
CA LEU A 138 -2.20 4.46 -17.61
C LEU A 138 -2.52 5.80 -16.94
N ILE A 139 -1.72 6.82 -17.25
CA ILE A 139 -1.91 8.21 -16.83
C ILE A 139 -1.73 9.15 -18.00
N TYR A 140 -2.26 10.35 -17.89
CA TYR A 140 -1.86 11.45 -18.75
C TYR A 140 -0.63 12.12 -18.16
N ASN A 141 0.45 12.21 -18.94
CA ASN A 141 1.63 12.96 -18.58
C ASN A 141 1.38 14.49 -18.66
N GLU A 142 2.41 15.31 -18.44
CA GLU A 142 2.31 16.76 -18.46
C GLU A 142 1.96 17.30 -19.86
N GLU A 143 2.33 16.58 -20.91
CA GLU A 143 2.08 16.92 -22.31
C GLU A 143 0.69 16.46 -22.79
N GLY A 144 -0.07 15.78 -21.92
CA GLY A 144 -1.38 15.22 -22.24
C GLY A 144 -1.35 13.90 -23.01
N ASN A 145 -0.19 13.25 -23.12
CA ASN A 145 -0.03 11.94 -23.72
C ASN A 145 -0.42 10.83 -22.73
N LEU A 146 -1.08 9.79 -23.25
CA LEU A 146 -1.42 8.62 -22.45
C LEU A 146 -0.22 7.66 -22.39
N VAL A 147 0.30 7.45 -21.18
CA VAL A 147 1.51 6.66 -20.94
C VAL A 147 1.30 5.64 -19.82
N ASN A 148 2.02 4.50 -19.89
CA ASN A 148 2.09 3.59 -18.76
C ASN A 148 2.91 4.22 -17.63
N ILE A 149 2.42 4.14 -16.39
CA ILE A 149 3.05 4.81 -15.24
C ILE A 149 4.46 4.30 -14.94
N ILE A 150 4.72 3.00 -15.12
CA ILE A 150 6.04 2.40 -14.89
C ILE A 150 7.01 2.82 -15.99
N ASP A 151 6.60 2.72 -17.25
CA ASP A 151 7.43 3.15 -18.38
C ASP A 151 7.75 4.64 -18.27
N TYR A 152 6.79 5.44 -17.79
CA TYR A 152 6.99 6.87 -17.58
C TYR A 152 7.98 7.17 -16.45
N ILE A 153 7.94 6.43 -15.33
CA ILE A 153 8.95 6.54 -14.27
C ILE A 153 10.35 6.31 -14.84
N PHE A 154 10.54 5.22 -15.59
CA PHE A 154 11.85 4.90 -16.17
C PHE A 154 12.28 5.91 -17.23
N SER A 155 11.38 6.37 -18.09
CA SER A 155 11.73 7.38 -19.12
C SER A 155 12.14 8.73 -18.50
N ARG A 156 11.46 9.17 -17.42
CA ARG A 156 11.74 10.44 -16.72
C ARG A 156 13.08 10.41 -15.96
N LEU A 157 13.47 9.26 -15.42
CA LEU A 157 14.70 9.10 -14.67
C LEU A 157 15.90 8.79 -15.58
N GLY A 158 15.64 8.27 -16.79
CA GLY A 158 16.62 8.01 -17.82
C GLY A 158 17.76 7.08 -17.36
N ASP A 159 18.88 7.12 -18.08
CA ASP A 159 20.05 6.28 -17.83
C ASP A 159 20.81 6.61 -16.52
N ASN A 160 20.40 7.67 -15.83
CA ASN A 160 20.98 8.02 -14.54
C ASN A 160 20.67 6.96 -13.47
N TYR A 161 19.50 6.31 -13.56
CA TYR A 161 19.06 5.30 -12.61
C TYR A 161 18.95 3.94 -13.27
N VAL A 162 19.32 2.91 -12.52
CA VAL A 162 19.04 1.50 -12.86
C VAL A 162 18.13 0.91 -11.80
N GLY A 163 17.29 -0.03 -12.19
CA GLY A 163 16.39 -0.71 -11.26
C GLY A 163 15.24 -1.40 -11.96
N LYS A 164 14.27 -1.87 -11.18
CA LYS A 164 13.15 -2.65 -11.65
C LYS A 164 11.92 -2.47 -10.77
N ALA A 165 10.75 -2.65 -11.36
CA ALA A 165 9.48 -2.77 -10.67
C ALA A 165 9.13 -4.26 -10.53
N GLU A 166 8.96 -4.76 -9.30
CA GLU A 166 8.77 -6.19 -9.02
C GLU A 166 7.64 -6.38 -8.03
N VAL A 167 6.83 -7.44 -8.26
CA VAL A 167 5.76 -7.80 -7.33
C VAL A 167 6.32 -8.69 -6.25
N VAL A 168 6.13 -8.28 -5.00
CA VAL A 168 6.60 -8.96 -3.80
C VAL A 168 5.40 -9.37 -2.96
N ASP A 169 5.36 -10.60 -2.44
CA ASP A 169 4.45 -10.99 -1.38
C ASP A 169 5.16 -10.83 -0.04
N VAL A 170 4.60 -10.02 0.86
CA VAL A 170 5.25 -9.75 2.15
C VAL A 170 5.32 -11.00 3.05
N ALA A 171 4.49 -12.01 2.80
CA ALA A 171 4.57 -13.30 3.49
C ALA A 171 5.91 -14.00 3.26
N ASP A 172 6.52 -13.81 2.09
CA ASP A 172 7.83 -14.39 1.73
C ASP A 172 8.98 -13.80 2.54
N TYR A 173 8.71 -12.77 3.34
CA TYR A 173 9.67 -12.09 4.22
C TYR A 173 9.28 -12.16 5.71
N GLY A 174 8.41 -13.10 6.08
CA GLY A 174 8.03 -13.36 7.47
C GLY A 174 6.93 -12.47 8.04
N VAL A 175 6.22 -11.72 7.19
CA VAL A 175 5.04 -10.97 7.62
C VAL A 175 3.83 -11.92 7.66
N PRO A 176 3.04 -11.97 8.75
CA PRO A 176 1.89 -12.86 8.88
C PRO A 176 0.68 -12.40 8.07
N GLN A 177 0.90 -12.08 6.80
CA GLN A 177 -0.13 -11.60 5.88
C GLN A 177 0.23 -11.89 4.42
N ASN A 178 -0.66 -12.51 3.67
CA ASN A 178 -0.57 -12.58 2.21
C ASN A 178 -0.94 -11.21 1.63
N ARG A 179 0.08 -10.43 1.25
CA ARG A 179 -0.11 -9.09 0.73
C ARG A 179 0.89 -8.78 -0.38
N LYS A 180 0.43 -8.78 -1.60
CA LYS A 180 1.27 -8.45 -2.76
C LYS A 180 1.40 -6.95 -2.95
N ARG A 181 2.62 -6.49 -3.21
CA ARG A 181 2.94 -5.10 -3.52
C ARG A 181 3.90 -5.01 -4.70
N LEU A 182 3.71 -3.98 -5.50
CA LEU A 182 4.68 -3.58 -6.49
C LEU A 182 5.70 -2.68 -5.82
N ILE A 183 6.94 -3.12 -5.78
CA ILE A 183 8.07 -2.38 -5.25
C ILE A 183 8.97 -2.02 -6.43
N THR A 184 9.18 -0.72 -6.63
CA THR A 184 10.12 -0.23 -7.64
C THR A 184 11.31 0.36 -6.91
N ILE A 185 12.48 -0.25 -7.08
CA ILE A 185 13.73 0.22 -6.47
C ILE A 185 14.67 0.67 -7.57
N LEU A 186 15.17 1.90 -7.44
CA LEU A 186 16.06 2.53 -8.41
C LEU A 186 17.28 3.09 -7.71
N SER A 187 18.45 2.97 -8.34
CA SER A 187 19.70 3.53 -7.84
C SER A 187 20.49 4.21 -8.95
N ARG A 188 21.10 5.36 -8.62
CA ARG A 188 22.09 6.03 -9.48
C ARG A 188 23.53 5.86 -8.99
N THR A 189 23.73 5.21 -7.86
CA THR A 189 25.08 5.03 -7.31
C THR A 189 25.88 4.01 -8.12
N LYS A 190 27.21 4.20 -8.18
CA LYS A 190 28.11 3.25 -8.85
C LYS A 190 27.91 1.82 -8.30
N LYS A 191 27.92 1.67 -6.97
CA LYS A 191 27.71 0.37 -6.31
C LYS A 191 26.33 -0.22 -6.63
N GLY A 192 25.29 0.61 -6.67
CA GLY A 192 23.94 0.15 -7.04
C GLY A 192 23.90 -0.34 -8.50
N LYS A 193 24.52 0.39 -9.42
CA LYS A 193 24.60 -0.01 -10.83
C LYS A 193 25.37 -1.32 -11.02
N GLU A 194 26.51 -1.47 -10.36
CA GLU A 194 27.30 -2.71 -10.35
C GLU A 194 26.50 -3.90 -9.78
N TYR A 195 25.82 -3.69 -8.65
CA TYR A 195 24.99 -4.71 -8.04
C TYR A 195 23.82 -5.12 -8.96
N PHE A 196 23.11 -4.15 -9.54
CA PHE A 196 21.99 -4.42 -10.43
C PHE A 196 22.41 -5.14 -11.70
N SER A 197 23.58 -4.79 -12.26
CA SER A 197 24.15 -5.49 -13.42
C SER A 197 24.43 -6.97 -13.14
N ALA A 198 24.83 -7.31 -11.92
CA ALA A 198 25.13 -8.68 -11.52
C ALA A 198 23.89 -9.49 -11.14
N HIS A 199 22.88 -8.87 -10.53
CA HIS A 199 21.74 -9.58 -9.90
C HIS A 199 20.40 -9.32 -10.59
N HIS A 200 20.31 -8.28 -11.44
CA HIS A 200 19.10 -7.87 -12.17
C HIS A 200 17.87 -7.56 -11.28
N SER A 201 18.08 -7.39 -9.97
CA SER A 201 17.07 -7.03 -8.98
C SER A 201 17.74 -6.42 -7.74
N PHE A 202 17.00 -5.51 -7.06
CA PHE A 202 17.34 -5.03 -5.72
C PHE A 202 16.50 -5.68 -4.63
N ILE A 203 15.51 -6.47 -5.01
CA ILE A 203 14.69 -7.22 -4.04
C ILE A 203 15.54 -8.36 -3.48
N PRO A 204 15.67 -8.48 -2.15
CA PRO A 204 16.40 -9.59 -1.55
C PRO A 204 15.71 -10.92 -1.81
N ALA A 205 16.47 -12.01 -1.76
CA ALA A 205 15.89 -13.34 -1.84
C ALA A 205 14.86 -13.56 -0.71
N PRO A 206 13.74 -14.27 -0.98
CA PRO A 206 12.78 -14.65 0.06
C PRO A 206 13.45 -15.40 1.20
N THR A 207 12.97 -15.16 2.43
CA THR A 207 13.40 -15.87 3.64
C THR A 207 12.37 -16.89 4.12
N HIS A 208 11.12 -16.78 3.66
CA HIS A 208 10.01 -17.64 4.02
C HIS A 208 9.30 -18.14 2.75
N GLY A 209 8.58 -19.24 2.86
CA GLY A 209 7.77 -19.82 1.81
C GLY A 209 6.57 -20.56 2.37
N ARG A 210 5.62 -20.91 1.50
CA ARG A 210 4.43 -21.69 1.89
C ARG A 210 4.81 -23.01 2.56
N GLU A 211 5.88 -23.63 2.07
CA GLU A 211 6.46 -24.85 2.61
C GLU A 211 7.88 -24.57 3.08
N ALA A 212 8.27 -25.15 4.21
CA ALA A 212 9.64 -25.09 4.70
C ALA A 212 10.56 -25.85 3.75
N THR A 213 11.74 -25.28 3.49
CA THR A 213 12.81 -25.93 2.74
C THR A 213 14.13 -25.78 3.46
N LEU A 214 15.23 -26.28 2.90
CA LEU A 214 16.56 -26.07 3.46
C LEU A 214 16.93 -24.58 3.59
N PHE A 215 16.36 -23.71 2.73
CA PHE A 215 16.71 -22.29 2.65
C PHE A 215 15.55 -21.35 3.03
N LEU A 216 14.33 -21.87 3.19
CA LEU A 216 13.14 -21.07 3.49
C LEU A 216 12.48 -21.57 4.78
N GLN A 217 12.19 -20.66 5.68
CA GLN A 217 11.32 -20.91 6.80
C GLN A 217 9.85 -20.97 6.33
N PRO A 218 8.95 -21.66 7.04
CA PRO A 218 7.53 -21.62 6.71
C PRO A 218 6.98 -20.21 6.93
N TRP A 219 5.95 -19.84 6.17
CA TRP A 219 5.26 -18.55 6.39
C TRP A 219 4.79 -18.42 7.83
N VAL A 220 4.98 -17.25 8.41
CA VAL A 220 4.45 -16.91 9.73
C VAL A 220 2.93 -16.77 9.63
N THR A 221 2.21 -17.50 10.48
CA THR A 221 0.74 -17.42 10.49
C THR A 221 0.23 -16.30 11.39
N VAL A 222 -1.03 -15.88 11.19
CA VAL A 222 -1.69 -14.95 12.12
C VAL A 222 -1.71 -15.51 13.53
N ARG A 223 -1.91 -16.83 13.67
CA ARG A 223 -1.87 -17.50 14.98
C ARG A 223 -0.51 -17.33 15.68
N ASP A 224 0.59 -17.52 14.96
CA ASP A 224 1.94 -17.33 15.52
C ASP A 224 2.16 -15.90 16.01
N ALA A 225 1.60 -14.92 15.29
CA ALA A 225 1.76 -13.51 15.60
C ALA A 225 0.92 -13.03 16.80
N ILE A 226 -0.27 -13.62 17.04
CA ILE A 226 -1.22 -13.10 18.04
C ILE A 226 -1.63 -14.10 19.11
N ALA A 227 -1.15 -15.36 19.09
CA ALA A 227 -1.56 -16.38 20.06
C ALA A 227 -1.22 -16.03 21.53
N SER A 228 -0.21 -15.19 21.75
CA SER A 228 0.18 -14.71 23.08
C SER A 228 -0.64 -13.51 23.57
N VAL A 229 -1.48 -12.92 22.68
CA VAL A 229 -2.30 -11.74 23.01
C VAL A 229 -3.64 -12.23 23.58
N PRO A 230 -4.13 -11.68 24.72
CA PRO A 230 -5.42 -12.08 25.28
C PRO A 230 -6.57 -11.93 24.26
N PRO A 231 -7.50 -12.89 24.18
CA PRO A 231 -8.58 -12.82 23.22
C PRO A 231 -9.57 -11.70 23.57
N ILE A 232 -10.06 -11.02 22.54
CA ILE A 232 -11.18 -10.06 22.60
C ILE A 232 -12.22 -10.45 21.58
N ASP A 233 -13.47 -10.02 21.81
CA ASP A 233 -14.61 -10.35 20.96
C ASP A 233 -15.11 -9.09 20.23
N GLY A 234 -15.69 -9.24 19.05
CA GLY A 234 -16.33 -8.13 18.32
C GLY A 234 -17.64 -7.62 18.94
N ARG A 235 -18.14 -8.19 20.02
CA ARG A 235 -19.34 -7.70 20.73
C ARG A 235 -19.04 -6.49 21.56
N LYS A 236 -20.00 -5.53 21.57
CA LYS A 236 -19.93 -4.37 22.45
C LYS A 236 -19.77 -4.80 23.92
N GLY A 237 -18.80 -4.20 24.61
CA GLY A 237 -18.47 -4.55 26.00
C GLY A 237 -17.49 -5.72 26.17
N ARG A 238 -17.16 -6.46 25.09
CA ARG A 238 -16.11 -7.50 25.08
C ARG A 238 -15.02 -7.21 24.05
N ASN A 239 -15.12 -6.06 23.39
CA ASN A 239 -14.28 -5.67 22.25
C ASN A 239 -13.02 -4.88 22.65
N SER A 240 -12.70 -4.83 23.95
CA SER A 240 -11.56 -4.07 24.46
C SER A 240 -11.05 -4.69 25.75
N LEU A 241 -9.71 -4.69 25.94
CA LEU A 241 -9.08 -5.11 27.18
C LEU A 241 -8.02 -4.07 27.58
N PRO A 242 -8.46 -2.88 28.11
CA PRO A 242 -7.57 -1.76 28.38
C PRO A 242 -6.55 -2.04 29.49
N ASP A 243 -6.85 -2.92 30.45
CA ASP A 243 -5.92 -3.31 31.51
C ASP A 243 -4.70 -4.07 30.99
N PHE A 244 -4.86 -4.77 29.84
CA PHE A 244 -3.74 -5.38 29.14
C PHE A 244 -2.98 -4.36 28.30
N ASN A 245 -3.68 -3.58 27.49
CA ASN A 245 -3.14 -2.51 26.67
C ASN A 245 -4.29 -1.60 26.20
N PRO A 246 -4.20 -0.27 26.38
CA PRO A 246 -5.25 0.68 25.97
C PRO A 246 -5.61 0.62 24.48
N LEU A 247 -4.68 0.14 23.63
CA LEU A 247 -4.90 -0.03 22.20
C LEU A 247 -5.43 -1.42 21.83
N HIS A 248 -5.51 -2.37 22.80
CA HIS A 248 -6.03 -3.71 22.58
C HIS A 248 -7.56 -3.70 22.52
N LYS A 249 -8.06 -3.22 21.38
CA LYS A 249 -9.48 -3.05 21.11
C LYS A 249 -9.79 -3.23 19.63
N VAL A 250 -10.98 -3.72 19.33
CA VAL A 250 -11.54 -3.78 17.97
C VAL A 250 -12.85 -3.00 17.92
N PRO A 251 -13.24 -2.42 16.75
CA PRO A 251 -14.55 -1.83 16.58
C PRO A 251 -15.64 -2.85 16.89
N PRO A 252 -16.69 -2.49 17.67
CA PRO A 252 -17.80 -3.41 17.90
C PRO A 252 -18.56 -3.67 16.61
N LEU A 253 -18.93 -4.90 16.40
CA LEU A 253 -19.81 -5.31 15.31
C LEU A 253 -21.26 -5.11 15.74
N ASP A 254 -22.14 -4.74 14.80
CA ASP A 254 -23.57 -4.87 14.98
C ASP A 254 -23.97 -6.36 14.97
N ASP A 255 -25.16 -6.67 15.48
CA ASP A 255 -25.62 -8.05 15.65
C ASP A 255 -25.64 -8.82 14.32
N LYS A 256 -25.98 -8.14 13.24
CA LYS A 256 -25.99 -8.72 11.89
C LYS A 256 -24.60 -9.13 11.44
N LYS A 257 -23.63 -8.22 11.51
CA LYS A 257 -22.24 -8.52 11.15
C LYS A 257 -21.60 -9.55 12.08
N TYR A 258 -21.93 -9.46 13.37
CA TYR A 258 -21.45 -10.44 14.34
C TYR A 258 -21.92 -11.86 13.99
N THR A 259 -23.21 -12.01 13.64
CA THR A 259 -23.77 -13.29 13.18
C THR A 259 -23.06 -13.80 11.93
N TRP A 260 -22.75 -12.93 10.97
CA TRP A 260 -22.02 -13.34 9.79
C TRP A 260 -20.61 -13.87 10.12
N VAL A 261 -19.86 -13.14 10.95
CA VAL A 261 -18.53 -13.56 11.36
C VAL A 261 -18.57 -14.89 12.11
N LEU A 262 -19.52 -15.04 13.05
CA LEU A 262 -19.67 -16.26 13.86
C LEU A 262 -19.95 -17.50 13.00
N ASN A 263 -20.66 -17.34 11.89
CA ASN A 263 -21.05 -18.43 10.99
C ASN A 263 -20.14 -18.54 9.75
N THR A 264 -19.06 -17.77 9.67
CA THR A 264 -18.06 -17.91 8.62
C THR A 264 -17.02 -18.92 9.06
N PRO A 265 -16.86 -20.05 8.35
CA PRO A 265 -15.83 -21.04 8.68
C PRO A 265 -14.41 -20.47 8.59
N GLU A 266 -13.48 -21.05 9.34
CA GLU A 266 -12.08 -20.67 9.29
C GLU A 266 -11.53 -20.85 7.86
N GLY A 267 -10.81 -19.85 7.34
CA GLY A 267 -10.27 -19.84 5.99
C GLY A 267 -11.25 -19.44 4.88
N GLU A 268 -12.52 -19.24 5.21
CA GLU A 268 -13.55 -18.87 4.25
C GLU A 268 -13.90 -17.38 4.31
N THR A 269 -14.61 -16.91 3.31
CA THR A 269 -15.16 -15.55 3.27
C THR A 269 -16.67 -15.56 3.49
N ALA A 270 -17.24 -14.44 3.91
CA ALA A 270 -18.69 -14.28 4.06
C ALA A 270 -19.49 -14.58 2.76
N PHE A 271 -18.84 -14.59 1.62
CA PHE A 271 -19.45 -14.97 0.32
C PHE A 271 -19.58 -16.48 0.10
N ASN A 272 -18.84 -17.29 0.86
CA ASN A 272 -18.87 -18.76 0.79
C ASN A 272 -19.69 -19.38 1.93
N ASN A 273 -20.46 -18.57 2.66
CA ASN A 273 -21.31 -19.02 3.73
C ASN A 273 -22.66 -19.53 3.24
N GLN A 274 -23.21 -20.49 3.97
CA GLN A 274 -24.60 -20.93 3.85
C GLN A 274 -25.52 -20.10 4.75
N CYS A 275 -26.78 -19.96 4.36
CA CYS A 275 -27.77 -19.35 5.22
C CYS A 275 -28.00 -20.21 6.47
N VAL A 276 -27.89 -19.59 7.65
CA VAL A 276 -28.11 -20.27 8.94
C VAL A 276 -29.58 -20.24 9.39
N ASN A 277 -30.43 -19.52 8.66
CA ASN A 277 -31.89 -19.52 8.94
C ASN A 277 -32.54 -20.81 8.39
N PRO A 278 -33.04 -21.69 9.26
CA PRO A 278 -33.63 -22.96 8.82
C PRO A 278 -34.87 -22.79 7.94
N ASN A 279 -35.52 -21.63 7.98
CA ASN A 279 -36.73 -21.33 7.21
C ASN A 279 -36.43 -20.66 5.86
N CYS A 280 -35.18 -20.34 5.56
CA CYS A 280 -34.82 -19.61 4.35
C CYS A 280 -34.90 -20.47 3.07
N GLY A 281 -34.61 -21.76 3.16
CA GLY A 281 -34.58 -22.69 2.02
C GLY A 281 -33.56 -22.36 0.93
N TYR A 282 -32.69 -21.35 1.10
CA TYR A 282 -31.72 -20.95 0.12
C TYR A 282 -30.49 -21.89 0.14
N GLN A 283 -30.19 -22.54 -0.99
CA GLN A 283 -29.12 -23.53 -1.13
C GLN A 283 -27.82 -22.99 -1.72
N GLY A 284 -27.78 -21.71 -2.11
CA GLY A 284 -26.59 -21.09 -2.70
C GLY A 284 -25.73 -20.34 -1.71
N ASN A 285 -24.51 -20.00 -2.13
CA ASN A 285 -23.64 -19.10 -1.36
C ASN A 285 -24.27 -17.72 -1.21
N GLN A 286 -24.23 -17.17 -0.01
CA GLN A 286 -24.74 -15.84 0.26
C GLN A 286 -23.87 -14.79 -0.41
N ARG A 287 -24.50 -13.87 -1.14
CA ARG A 287 -23.81 -12.76 -1.78
C ARG A 287 -24.43 -11.46 -1.28
N HIS A 288 -23.64 -10.66 -0.60
CA HIS A 288 -24.04 -9.30 -0.28
C HIS A 288 -24.26 -8.48 -1.55
N GLY A 289 -25.37 -7.78 -1.60
CA GLY A 289 -25.73 -6.95 -2.75
C GLY A 289 -26.13 -7.78 -3.97
N ALA A 290 -27.11 -8.65 -3.81
CA ALA A 290 -27.71 -9.39 -4.91
C ALA A 290 -27.99 -8.49 -6.10
N LYS A 291 -27.25 -8.67 -7.19
CA LYS A 291 -27.64 -8.12 -8.48
C LYS A 291 -28.92 -8.82 -8.90
N LYS A 292 -29.96 -8.06 -9.26
CA LYS A 292 -31.14 -8.61 -9.93
C LYS A 292 -30.66 -9.28 -11.22
N VAL A 293 -30.65 -10.59 -11.24
CA VAL A 293 -30.49 -11.37 -12.46
C VAL A 293 -31.88 -11.87 -12.83
N SER A 294 -32.40 -11.41 -13.94
CA SER A 294 -33.73 -11.78 -14.48
C SER A 294 -34.92 -11.52 -13.53
N GLY A 295 -34.91 -10.39 -12.79
CA GLY A 295 -36.06 -9.99 -11.96
C GLY A 295 -36.24 -10.72 -10.63
N ILE A 296 -35.39 -11.71 -10.33
CA ILE A 296 -35.47 -12.52 -9.11
C ILE A 296 -34.29 -12.15 -8.20
N ASN A 297 -34.56 -11.78 -6.95
CA ASN A 297 -33.53 -11.65 -5.92
C ASN A 297 -32.96 -13.05 -5.62
N LYS A 298 -31.71 -13.30 -5.97
CA LYS A 298 -31.00 -14.55 -5.66
C LYS A 298 -30.16 -14.44 -4.38
N ALA A 299 -30.60 -13.72 -3.38
CA ALA A 299 -29.95 -13.66 -2.09
C ALA A 299 -30.96 -13.99 -0.99
N CYS A 300 -30.45 -14.58 0.07
CA CYS A 300 -31.25 -14.74 1.28
C CYS A 300 -31.60 -13.35 1.85
N ASN A 301 -32.86 -13.07 2.07
CA ASN A 301 -33.34 -11.80 2.64
C ASN A 301 -33.02 -11.64 4.13
N ASP A 302 -32.57 -12.69 4.80
CA ASP A 302 -32.37 -12.76 6.25
C ASP A 302 -30.93 -12.52 6.68
N THR A 303 -30.06 -12.06 5.75
CA THR A 303 -28.65 -11.73 6.01
C THR A 303 -28.37 -10.23 6.05
#